data_ccca2618994a558c5f4795b0091e7909
#
_entry.id   ccca2618994a558c5f4795b0091e7909
#
_cell.length_a   1.000
_cell.length_b   1.000
_cell.length_c   1.000
_cell.angle_alpha   90.00
_cell.angle_beta   90.00
_cell.angle_gamma   90.00
#
_symmetry.space_group_name_H-M   'P 1'
#
loop_
_entity.id
_entity.type
_entity.pdbx_description
1 polymer ?
#
loop_
_entity_poly.entity_id
_entity_poly.type
_entity_poly.pdbx_seq_one_letter_code
_entity_poly.pdbx_strand_id
1 'polypeptide(L)'
;EILIGLVGSEMCIRDRFPVYKMIDTCASEFDSYVPYFYSTYEEENESIAEDRKKILVLGSGPIRIGQGVEFDYSTVHAVKTIRNAGYEAIVINNNPETVSTDYTTSDKLYFEPLCVEDVMNVIELERPDGVIASLGGQTAVNLAEPLESRGVTIIGTDCEAIEKAENRESFEKLLAALSIPQPKGQAVTNIEDGVKAAAAIGYPVLVRPSFVLGGRAMQIVAKEEQLRQYLKTAVEINEEKPVLVDHYIRGKEVEIDGICDGQDVFVPGIMELVERTGVHSGDSISVYPSYSISDHVKEVILDYTRRLGLGIGIRGLFNIQFIVDQEENVYIIEVNPRSSRTVPFLSKATGYSLADIATRVILGISLKEQGIDTCYPEEKSFWYVKAPAFSFAKLNGMDAYLSPEMKSTGEAIGYDRKFPRAMYKALIASGVKMQNYGTVMVTLADEDKEEALPLIRRFYEMGFNIEATVGTGEFLKAHGIRTRIRRKLSENSTEILEAIRSGYVSYVINTRAILSGVHYEDGLAIRRTAIENNVTMFTSLDTVKVLLDVLEEITIGVSPLYA
;
A
#
# COMPACT_ATOMS: atom_id res chain seq x y z
N GLU A 1 24.86 3.56 -42.03
CA GLU A 1 23.79 3.20 -42.99
C GLU A 1 22.51 2.70 -42.31
N ILE A 2 22.63 1.83 -41.31
CA ILE A 2 21.48 1.35 -40.51
C ILE A 2 20.88 2.48 -39.65
N LEU A 3 21.72 3.35 -39.10
CA LEU A 3 21.31 4.54 -38.37
C LEU A 3 20.55 5.55 -39.22
N ILE A 4 20.92 5.70 -40.51
CA ILE A 4 20.25 6.56 -41.46
C ILE A 4 18.83 6.03 -41.76
N GLY A 5 18.66 4.73 -41.83
CA GLY A 5 17.36 4.10 -41.97
C GLY A 5 16.44 4.31 -40.77
N LEU A 6 17.00 4.27 -39.55
CA LEU A 6 16.26 4.56 -38.30
C LEU A 6 15.86 6.04 -38.20
N VAL A 7 16.76 6.95 -38.58
CA VAL A 7 16.46 8.38 -38.64
C VAL A 7 15.37 8.67 -39.68
N GLY A 8 15.38 7.98 -40.79
CA GLY A 8 14.31 8.07 -41.80
C GLY A 8 12.97 7.53 -41.29
N SER A 9 12.96 6.49 -40.46
CA SER A 9 11.75 5.97 -39.85
C SER A 9 11.20 6.88 -38.74
N GLU A 10 12.06 7.55 -37.98
CA GLU A 10 11.61 8.59 -37.03
C GLU A 10 10.98 9.80 -37.75
N MET A 11 11.53 10.25 -38.87
CA MET A 11 10.90 11.29 -39.65
C MET A 11 9.52 10.86 -40.19
N CYS A 12 9.39 9.63 -40.66
CA CYS A 12 8.10 9.10 -41.10
C CYS A 12 7.07 8.98 -39.95
N ILE A 13 7.49 8.68 -38.76
CA ILE A 13 6.62 8.62 -37.57
C ILE A 13 6.14 10.04 -37.19
N ARG A 14 6.99 11.06 -37.32
CA ARG A 14 6.64 12.45 -37.01
C ARG A 14 5.71 13.11 -38.07
N ASP A 15 5.63 12.56 -39.25
CA ASP A 15 4.75 13.05 -40.30
C ASP A 15 3.30 12.56 -40.17
N ARG A 16 3.02 11.70 -39.18
CA ARG A 16 1.70 11.14 -38.96
C ARG A 16 1.32 11.30 -37.49
N PHE A 17 0.60 12.38 -37.21
CA PHE A 17 0.02 12.61 -35.86
C PHE A 17 -1.30 11.82 -35.73
N PRO A 18 -1.58 11.27 -34.55
CA PRO A 18 -2.89 10.71 -34.29
C PRO A 18 -3.94 11.81 -34.28
N VAL A 19 -5.14 11.45 -34.70
CA VAL A 19 -6.36 12.22 -34.47
C VAL A 19 -7.19 11.54 -33.40
N TYR A 20 -8.07 12.26 -32.78
CA TYR A 20 -8.88 11.75 -31.67
C TYR A 20 -10.34 11.67 -32.09
N LYS A 21 -10.89 10.47 -31.98
CA LYS A 21 -12.29 10.19 -32.24
C LYS A 21 -13.06 10.08 -30.94
N MET A 22 -14.30 10.56 -30.96
CA MET A 22 -15.21 10.42 -29.84
C MET A 22 -15.73 8.98 -29.76
N ILE A 23 -15.78 8.41 -28.54
CA ILE A 23 -16.37 7.09 -28.32
C ILE A 23 -17.88 7.20 -28.41
N ASP A 24 -18.47 6.47 -29.34
CA ASP A 24 -19.92 6.34 -29.44
C ASP A 24 -20.43 5.30 -28.41
N THR A 25 -20.99 5.79 -27.33
CA THR A 25 -21.56 4.95 -26.27
C THR A 25 -22.99 4.50 -26.54
N CYS A 26 -23.60 4.97 -27.66
CA CYS A 26 -24.98 4.70 -28.02
C CYS A 26 -25.12 3.82 -29.28
N ALA A 27 -24.03 3.26 -29.79
CA ALA A 27 -24.01 2.41 -31.00
C ALA A 27 -24.72 3.04 -32.21
N SER A 28 -24.52 4.33 -32.39
CA SER A 28 -25.14 5.17 -33.47
C SER A 28 -26.69 5.22 -33.42
N GLU A 29 -27.32 4.83 -32.32
CA GLU A 29 -28.77 4.96 -32.19
C GLU A 29 -29.23 6.41 -31.95
N PHE A 30 -28.36 7.23 -31.33
CA PHE A 30 -28.61 8.63 -31.03
C PHE A 30 -27.35 9.47 -31.24
N ASP A 31 -27.51 10.70 -31.72
CA ASP A 31 -26.45 11.69 -31.72
C ASP A 31 -26.19 12.11 -30.26
N SER A 32 -25.12 11.63 -29.66
CA SER A 32 -24.72 12.02 -28.29
C SER A 32 -23.32 12.60 -28.31
N TYR A 33 -23.12 13.73 -27.65
CA TYR A 33 -21.79 14.27 -27.36
C TYR A 33 -21.32 13.73 -26.01
N VAL A 34 -20.31 12.87 -26.05
CA VAL A 34 -19.64 12.34 -24.87
C VAL A 34 -18.17 12.74 -24.98
N PRO A 35 -17.60 13.55 -24.06
CA PRO A 35 -16.22 14.03 -24.15
C PRO A 35 -15.21 12.93 -23.79
N TYR A 36 -15.28 11.81 -24.48
CA TYR A 36 -14.52 10.59 -24.27
C TYR A 36 -13.85 10.18 -25.58
N PHE A 37 -12.52 10.32 -25.65
CA PHE A 37 -11.75 10.23 -26.89
C PHE A 37 -10.74 9.09 -26.84
N TYR A 38 -10.45 8.55 -28.04
CA TYR A 38 -9.37 7.60 -28.29
C TYR A 38 -8.58 8.02 -29.53
N SER A 39 -7.30 7.66 -29.60
CA SER A 39 -6.46 7.97 -30.74
C SER A 39 -6.67 7.01 -31.90
N THR A 40 -6.55 7.53 -33.09
CA THR A 40 -6.55 6.78 -34.36
C THR A 40 -5.71 7.50 -35.40
N TYR A 41 -5.39 6.83 -36.52
CA TYR A 41 -4.66 7.43 -37.66
C TYR A 41 -5.58 7.70 -38.86
N GLU A 42 -6.74 8.26 -38.58
CA GLU A 42 -7.70 8.73 -39.60
C GLU A 42 -7.40 10.18 -40.03
N GLU A 43 -8.31 10.79 -40.79
CA GLU A 43 -8.10 12.14 -41.33
C GLU A 43 -8.73 13.24 -40.48
N GLU A 44 -9.83 12.94 -39.77
CA GLU A 44 -10.61 13.92 -39.02
C GLU A 44 -10.39 13.80 -37.54
N ASN A 45 -10.11 14.93 -36.88
CA ASN A 45 -10.03 15.04 -35.43
C ASN A 45 -11.36 15.57 -34.85
N GLU A 46 -11.98 14.82 -33.96
CA GLU A 46 -13.24 15.19 -33.30
C GLU A 46 -13.03 15.91 -31.96
N SER A 47 -11.81 15.83 -31.39
CA SER A 47 -11.49 16.61 -30.20
C SER A 47 -11.06 18.02 -30.59
N ILE A 48 -11.89 18.99 -30.24
CA ILE A 48 -11.63 20.42 -30.48
C ILE A 48 -11.03 21.02 -29.22
N ALA A 49 -9.79 21.52 -29.32
CA ALA A 49 -9.15 22.23 -28.21
C ALA A 49 -9.76 23.65 -28.08
N GLU A 50 -10.33 23.95 -26.95
CA GLU A 50 -10.86 25.28 -26.63
C GLU A 50 -9.76 26.22 -26.14
N ASP A 51 -9.93 27.54 -26.31
CA ASP A 51 -9.03 28.56 -25.75
C ASP A 51 -9.46 28.92 -24.30
N ARG A 52 -9.27 27.95 -23.42
CA ARG A 52 -9.52 28.08 -21.97
C ARG A 52 -8.29 27.65 -21.19
N LYS A 53 -8.15 28.13 -19.96
CA LYS A 53 -7.14 27.58 -19.05
C LYS A 53 -7.44 26.13 -18.74
N LYS A 54 -6.44 25.27 -18.88
CA LYS A 54 -6.59 23.81 -18.82
C LYS A 54 -5.57 23.18 -17.89
N ILE A 55 -6.01 22.21 -17.15
CA ILE A 55 -5.12 21.34 -16.35
C ILE A 55 -5.34 19.90 -16.80
N LEU A 56 -4.26 19.22 -17.11
CA LEU A 56 -4.26 17.81 -17.46
C LEU A 56 -3.86 16.99 -16.23
N VAL A 57 -4.65 15.98 -15.90
CA VAL A 57 -4.39 15.05 -14.79
C VAL A 57 -4.08 13.67 -15.36
N LEU A 58 -2.91 13.14 -15.02
CA LEU A 58 -2.55 11.76 -15.35
C LEU A 58 -3.22 10.82 -14.35
N GLY A 59 -4.04 9.90 -14.85
CA GLY A 59 -4.67 8.86 -14.07
C GLY A 59 -3.70 7.77 -13.63
N SER A 60 -4.22 6.77 -12.93
CA SER A 60 -3.40 5.67 -12.40
C SER A 60 -3.13 4.54 -13.39
N GLY A 61 -3.90 4.47 -14.48
CA GLY A 61 -3.88 3.33 -15.38
C GLY A 61 -4.33 2.02 -14.70
N PRO A 62 -4.19 0.89 -15.38
CA PRO A 62 -4.38 -0.43 -14.80
C PRO A 62 -3.15 -0.81 -13.95
N ILE A 63 -3.08 -0.30 -12.71
CA ILE A 63 -1.97 -0.58 -11.82
C ILE A 63 -2.05 -2.06 -11.40
N ARG A 64 -2.18 -2.33 -10.15
CA ARG A 64 -2.34 -3.66 -9.56
C ARG A 64 -3.75 -3.80 -9.02
N ILE A 65 -4.32 -5.00 -9.04
CA ILE A 65 -5.58 -5.28 -8.32
C ILE A 65 -5.43 -4.83 -6.86
N GLY A 66 -6.39 -4.05 -6.36
CA GLY A 66 -6.39 -3.50 -5.01
C GLY A 66 -5.61 -2.21 -4.83
N GLN A 67 -5.22 -1.53 -5.91
CA GLN A 67 -4.58 -0.20 -5.85
C GLN A 67 -5.27 0.85 -6.72
N GLY A 68 -5.92 0.45 -7.82
CA GLY A 68 -6.45 1.36 -8.81
C GLY A 68 -7.50 2.33 -8.25
N VAL A 69 -8.43 1.83 -7.44
CA VAL A 69 -9.56 2.61 -6.90
C VAL A 69 -9.09 3.71 -5.95
N GLU A 70 -8.12 3.43 -5.10
CA GLU A 70 -7.63 4.38 -4.10
C GLU A 70 -6.88 5.56 -4.75
N PHE A 71 -6.09 5.30 -5.78
CA PHE A 71 -5.44 6.37 -6.55
C PHE A 71 -6.45 7.13 -7.42
N ASP A 72 -7.42 6.42 -7.98
CA ASP A 72 -8.48 7.03 -8.78
C ASP A 72 -9.34 8.00 -7.95
N TYR A 73 -9.59 7.71 -6.68
CA TYR A 73 -10.23 8.61 -5.74
C TYR A 73 -9.54 9.99 -5.74
N SER A 74 -8.21 10.03 -5.65
CA SER A 74 -7.44 11.27 -5.67
C SER A 74 -7.58 11.99 -7.01
N THR A 75 -7.56 11.26 -8.12
CA THR A 75 -7.76 11.81 -9.48
C THR A 75 -9.14 12.45 -9.62
N VAL A 76 -10.21 11.76 -9.22
CA VAL A 76 -11.59 12.26 -9.31
C VAL A 76 -11.80 13.52 -8.48
N HIS A 77 -11.30 13.53 -7.25
CA HIS A 77 -11.36 14.71 -6.38
C HIS A 77 -10.58 15.89 -6.95
N ALA A 78 -9.39 15.65 -7.51
CA ALA A 78 -8.60 16.68 -8.16
C ALA A 78 -9.33 17.29 -9.35
N VAL A 79 -9.87 16.47 -10.23
CA VAL A 79 -10.66 16.92 -11.38
C VAL A 79 -11.81 17.81 -10.97
N LYS A 80 -12.57 17.41 -9.96
CA LYS A 80 -13.66 18.20 -9.39
C LYS A 80 -13.17 19.55 -8.84
N THR A 81 -12.05 19.56 -8.13
CA THR A 81 -11.45 20.77 -7.57
C THR A 81 -10.95 21.71 -8.67
N ILE A 82 -10.32 21.18 -9.71
CA ILE A 82 -9.84 21.93 -10.89
C ILE A 82 -11.02 22.61 -11.58
N ARG A 83 -12.10 21.87 -11.86
CA ARG A 83 -13.32 22.43 -12.48
C ARG A 83 -13.94 23.51 -11.63
N ASN A 84 -14.03 23.31 -10.30
CA ASN A 84 -14.55 24.31 -9.37
C ASN A 84 -13.68 25.58 -9.29
N ALA A 85 -12.39 25.48 -9.60
CA ALA A 85 -11.47 26.60 -9.72
C ALA A 85 -11.57 27.34 -11.09
N GLY A 86 -12.43 26.87 -12.00
CA GLY A 86 -12.69 27.50 -13.30
C GLY A 86 -11.77 27.05 -14.44
N TYR A 87 -10.96 26.03 -14.23
CA TYR A 87 -10.15 25.41 -15.28
C TYR A 87 -10.93 24.31 -16.00
N GLU A 88 -10.62 24.09 -17.26
CA GLU A 88 -10.99 22.86 -17.97
C GLU A 88 -10.12 21.72 -17.46
N ALA A 89 -10.77 20.66 -16.96
CA ALA A 89 -10.07 19.48 -16.41
C ALA A 89 -10.03 18.36 -17.45
N ILE A 90 -8.83 18.02 -17.88
CA ILE A 90 -8.57 16.95 -18.86
C ILE A 90 -7.97 15.76 -18.11
N VAL A 91 -8.43 14.55 -18.41
CA VAL A 91 -7.89 13.31 -17.85
C VAL A 91 -7.33 12.43 -18.96
N ILE A 92 -6.17 11.84 -18.72
CA ILE A 92 -5.66 10.70 -19.49
C ILE A 92 -5.65 9.49 -18.57
N ASN A 93 -6.39 8.45 -18.95
CA ASN A 93 -6.41 7.18 -18.22
C ASN A 93 -6.90 6.06 -19.14
N ASN A 94 -6.37 4.85 -18.97
CA ASN A 94 -6.74 3.67 -19.77
C ASN A 94 -7.29 2.52 -18.92
N ASN A 95 -7.77 2.80 -17.70
CA ASN A 95 -8.48 1.82 -16.89
C ASN A 95 -10.00 1.99 -17.12
N PRO A 96 -10.68 1.02 -17.78
CA PRO A 96 -12.11 1.15 -18.08
C PRO A 96 -13.01 0.95 -16.85
N GLU A 97 -12.48 0.37 -15.78
CA GLU A 97 -13.23 -0.03 -14.58
C GLU A 97 -13.02 0.94 -13.42
N THR A 98 -13.04 2.27 -13.69
CA THR A 98 -12.81 3.26 -12.65
C THR A 98 -13.59 4.54 -12.87
N VAL A 99 -13.78 5.35 -11.81
CA VAL A 99 -14.65 6.53 -11.82
C VAL A 99 -14.06 7.68 -12.63
N SER A 100 -12.73 7.84 -12.67
CA SER A 100 -12.10 8.91 -13.47
C SER A 100 -12.32 8.73 -14.98
N THR A 101 -12.62 7.52 -15.41
CA THR A 101 -12.97 7.21 -16.82
C THR A 101 -14.49 7.22 -17.08
N ASP A 102 -15.29 7.65 -16.10
CA ASP A 102 -16.70 7.99 -16.35
C ASP A 102 -16.75 9.34 -17.10
N TYR A 103 -17.54 9.39 -18.18
CA TYR A 103 -17.65 10.56 -19.06
C TYR A 103 -18.18 11.82 -18.35
N THR A 104 -18.76 11.67 -17.17
CA THR A 104 -19.30 12.80 -16.37
C THR A 104 -18.25 13.41 -15.45
N THR A 105 -17.12 12.77 -15.24
CA THR A 105 -16.13 13.17 -14.24
C THR A 105 -15.31 14.38 -14.69
N SER A 106 -14.70 14.32 -15.88
CA SER A 106 -13.87 15.38 -16.45
C SER A 106 -14.58 16.16 -17.55
N ASP A 107 -14.01 17.29 -17.97
CA ASP A 107 -14.50 18.02 -19.15
C ASP A 107 -14.10 17.28 -20.43
N LYS A 108 -12.91 16.62 -20.42
CA LYS A 108 -12.45 15.71 -21.47
C LYS A 108 -11.70 14.53 -20.88
N LEU A 109 -11.96 13.37 -21.42
CA LEU A 109 -11.23 12.13 -21.13
C LEU A 109 -10.57 11.59 -22.39
N TYR A 110 -9.26 11.40 -22.33
CA TYR A 110 -8.51 10.66 -23.33
C TYR A 110 -8.22 9.26 -22.82
N PHE A 111 -8.83 8.27 -23.46
CA PHE A 111 -8.65 6.87 -23.12
C PHE A 111 -7.41 6.33 -23.84
N GLU A 112 -6.25 6.69 -23.30
CA GLU A 112 -4.95 6.45 -23.90
C GLU A 112 -4.00 5.76 -22.93
N PRO A 113 -3.04 4.98 -23.43
CA PRO A 113 -1.98 4.44 -22.60
C PRO A 113 -1.19 5.53 -21.88
N LEU A 114 -0.81 5.25 -20.64
CA LEU A 114 0.05 6.13 -19.86
C LEU A 114 1.52 5.90 -20.23
N CYS A 115 1.86 6.26 -21.47
CA CYS A 115 3.23 6.29 -21.96
C CYS A 115 3.56 7.68 -22.51
N VAL A 116 4.85 7.98 -22.62
CA VAL A 116 5.32 9.33 -22.99
C VAL A 116 4.77 9.78 -24.34
N GLU A 117 4.74 8.88 -25.33
CA GLU A 117 4.30 9.19 -26.68
C GLU A 117 2.83 9.60 -26.73
N ASP A 118 1.95 8.78 -26.17
CA ASP A 118 0.51 9.04 -26.22
C ASP A 118 0.13 10.26 -25.39
N VAL A 119 0.76 10.43 -24.23
CA VAL A 119 0.55 11.62 -23.37
C VAL A 119 1.02 12.89 -24.07
N MET A 120 2.18 12.87 -24.74
CA MET A 120 2.67 14.03 -25.51
C MET A 120 1.74 14.40 -26.65
N ASN A 121 1.18 13.43 -27.37
CA ASN A 121 0.23 13.70 -28.45
C ASN A 121 -1.01 14.45 -27.94
N VAL A 122 -1.53 14.09 -26.77
CA VAL A 122 -2.65 14.82 -26.14
C VAL A 122 -2.22 16.21 -25.69
N ILE A 123 -1.02 16.35 -25.10
CA ILE A 123 -0.48 17.65 -24.66
C ILE A 123 -0.29 18.60 -25.84
N GLU A 124 0.23 18.12 -26.96
CA GLU A 124 0.42 18.94 -28.17
C GLU A 124 -0.92 19.42 -28.75
N LEU A 125 -1.97 18.60 -28.69
CA LEU A 125 -3.30 18.97 -29.11
C LEU A 125 -3.95 19.98 -28.17
N GLU A 126 -4.00 19.65 -26.87
CA GLU A 126 -4.77 20.39 -25.86
C GLU A 126 -4.02 21.61 -25.31
N ARG A 127 -2.69 21.59 -25.26
CA ARG A 127 -1.82 22.64 -24.73
C ARG A 127 -2.22 23.10 -23.33
N PRO A 128 -2.23 22.17 -22.34
CA PRO A 128 -2.62 22.51 -20.97
C PRO A 128 -1.63 23.50 -20.34
N ASP A 129 -2.12 24.34 -19.43
CA ASP A 129 -1.29 25.26 -18.63
C ASP A 129 -0.40 24.50 -17.64
N GLY A 130 -0.78 23.28 -17.26
CA GLY A 130 0.00 22.40 -16.41
C GLY A 130 -0.47 20.96 -16.41
N VAL A 131 0.43 20.07 -16.04
CA VAL A 131 0.18 18.62 -15.93
C VAL A 131 0.41 18.17 -14.49
N ILE A 132 -0.56 17.47 -13.90
CA ILE A 132 -0.46 16.86 -12.56
C ILE A 132 -0.12 15.38 -12.72
N ALA A 133 1.06 14.98 -12.22
CA ALA A 133 1.53 13.60 -12.22
C ALA A 133 1.46 12.93 -10.83
N SER A 134 1.33 13.71 -9.74
CA SER A 134 1.45 13.21 -8.36
C SER A 134 0.21 12.55 -7.78
N LEU A 135 -0.91 12.42 -8.51
CA LEU A 135 -2.17 11.88 -8.02
C LEU A 135 -2.46 10.45 -8.51
N GLY A 136 -1.96 10.07 -9.68
CA GLY A 136 -2.22 8.78 -10.32
C GLY A 136 -1.29 7.64 -9.88
N GLY A 137 -0.59 7.75 -8.76
CA GLY A 137 0.33 6.73 -8.29
C GLY A 137 1.64 6.66 -9.09
N GLN A 138 2.38 5.56 -8.94
CA GLN A 138 3.74 5.44 -9.50
C GLN A 138 3.78 5.52 -11.02
N THR A 139 2.77 4.99 -11.71
CA THR A 139 2.71 5.04 -13.18
C THR A 139 2.71 6.49 -13.69
N ALA A 140 1.93 7.36 -13.06
CA ALA A 140 1.86 8.77 -13.43
C ALA A 140 3.14 9.52 -13.05
N VAL A 141 3.68 9.30 -11.85
CA VAL A 141 4.92 9.93 -11.37
C VAL A 141 6.11 9.61 -12.28
N ASN A 142 6.22 8.37 -12.77
CA ASN A 142 7.28 7.95 -13.68
C ASN A 142 7.27 8.69 -15.04
N LEU A 143 6.16 9.35 -15.38
CA LEU A 143 6.08 10.17 -16.59
C LEU A 143 6.52 11.62 -16.37
N ALA A 144 6.67 12.08 -15.12
CA ALA A 144 6.97 13.48 -14.84
C ALA A 144 8.27 13.96 -15.49
N GLU A 145 9.40 13.30 -15.22
CA GLU A 145 10.70 13.66 -15.79
C GLU A 145 10.74 13.52 -17.32
N PRO A 146 10.29 12.41 -17.94
CA PRO A 146 10.24 12.31 -19.39
C PRO A 146 9.39 13.38 -20.08
N LEU A 147 8.33 13.88 -19.44
CA LEU A 147 7.50 14.95 -19.95
C LEU A 147 8.17 16.32 -19.78
N GLU A 148 8.71 16.60 -18.58
CA GLU A 148 9.42 17.86 -18.28
C GLU A 148 10.62 18.06 -19.22
N SER A 149 11.41 17.00 -19.48
CA SER A 149 12.54 17.04 -20.42
C SER A 149 12.12 17.38 -21.88
N ARG A 150 10.82 17.28 -22.20
CA ARG A 150 10.21 17.68 -23.48
C ARG A 150 9.52 19.03 -23.44
N GLY A 151 9.72 19.80 -22.35
CA GLY A 151 9.19 21.15 -22.20
C GLY A 151 7.76 21.22 -21.64
N VAL A 152 7.23 20.13 -21.07
CA VAL A 152 5.92 20.12 -20.41
C VAL A 152 6.04 20.71 -19.01
N THR A 153 5.11 21.57 -18.64
CA THR A 153 5.04 22.15 -17.29
C THR A 153 4.38 21.16 -16.32
N ILE A 154 5.18 20.52 -15.46
CA ILE A 154 4.67 19.71 -14.34
C ILE A 154 4.32 20.67 -13.19
N ILE A 155 3.10 20.59 -12.67
CA ILE A 155 2.63 21.41 -11.54
C ILE A 155 2.40 20.56 -10.30
N GLY A 156 2.64 21.16 -9.14
CA GLY A 156 2.67 20.47 -7.85
C GLY A 156 4.11 20.16 -7.43
N THR A 157 4.36 18.96 -6.96
CA THR A 157 5.71 18.48 -6.66
C THR A 157 6.49 18.32 -7.96
N ASP A 158 7.60 19.04 -8.10
CA ASP A 158 8.42 19.06 -9.30
C ASP A 158 9.35 17.85 -9.42
N CYS A 159 9.99 17.70 -10.58
CA CYS A 159 10.84 16.54 -10.85
C CYS A 159 12.10 16.50 -9.97
N GLU A 160 12.64 17.63 -9.54
CA GLU A 160 13.77 17.69 -8.61
C GLU A 160 13.37 17.14 -7.23
N ALA A 161 12.19 17.51 -6.75
CA ALA A 161 11.66 17.01 -5.48
C ALA A 161 11.29 15.51 -5.57
N ILE A 162 10.75 15.05 -6.69
CA ILE A 162 10.49 13.63 -6.94
C ILE A 162 11.81 12.84 -6.90
N GLU A 163 12.84 13.29 -7.61
CA GLU A 163 14.16 12.66 -7.64
C GLU A 163 14.80 12.62 -6.24
N LYS A 164 14.70 13.70 -5.44
CA LYS A 164 15.20 13.73 -4.06
C LYS A 164 14.53 12.70 -3.16
N ALA A 165 13.24 12.41 -3.39
CA ALA A 165 12.49 11.45 -2.58
C ALA A 165 12.69 10.00 -3.05
N GLU A 166 12.79 9.75 -4.35
CA GLU A 166 12.81 8.40 -4.93
C GLU A 166 14.24 7.88 -5.17
N ASN A 167 15.20 8.76 -5.44
CA ASN A 167 16.59 8.35 -5.59
C ASN A 167 17.23 8.10 -4.23
N ARG A 168 17.66 6.87 -3.99
CA ARG A 168 18.22 6.44 -2.71
C ARG A 168 19.38 7.31 -2.24
N GLU A 169 20.35 7.58 -3.10
CA GLU A 169 21.55 8.34 -2.71
C GLU A 169 21.20 9.78 -2.34
N SER A 170 20.33 10.42 -3.11
CA SER A 170 19.81 11.75 -2.86
C SER A 170 19.01 11.80 -1.56
N PHE A 171 18.17 10.80 -1.33
CA PHE A 171 17.37 10.67 -0.12
C PHE A 171 18.22 10.43 1.13
N GLU A 172 19.21 9.53 1.08
CA GLU A 172 20.14 9.28 2.19
C GLU A 172 20.94 10.54 2.57
N LYS A 173 21.40 11.31 1.57
CA LYS A 173 22.08 12.61 1.80
C LYS A 173 21.13 13.62 2.47
N LEU A 174 19.88 13.68 2.03
CA LEU A 174 18.88 14.55 2.63
C LEU A 174 18.58 14.17 4.07
N LEU A 175 18.36 12.89 4.37
CA LEU A 175 18.12 12.39 5.72
C LEU A 175 19.29 12.71 6.65
N ALA A 176 20.52 12.53 6.19
CA ALA A 176 21.71 12.87 6.95
C ALA A 176 21.79 14.40 7.24
N ALA A 177 21.51 15.25 6.23
CA ALA A 177 21.46 16.69 6.40
C ALA A 177 20.36 17.14 7.37
N LEU A 178 19.23 16.47 7.36
CA LEU A 178 18.11 16.70 8.27
C LEU A 178 18.27 16.00 9.63
N SER A 179 19.33 15.20 9.84
CA SER A 179 19.51 14.39 11.06
C SER A 179 18.30 13.50 11.38
N ILE A 180 17.76 12.85 10.37
CA ILE A 180 16.61 11.93 10.49
C ILE A 180 17.11 10.48 10.33
N PRO A 181 16.84 9.59 11.29
CA PRO A 181 17.28 8.20 11.24
C PRO A 181 16.58 7.37 10.16
N GLN A 182 17.34 6.48 9.55
CA GLN A 182 16.81 5.40 8.68
C GLN A 182 17.46 4.07 9.04
N PRO A 183 16.87 2.91 8.69
CA PRO A 183 17.53 1.61 8.84
C PRO A 183 18.87 1.61 8.08
N LYS A 184 19.90 1.05 8.70
CA LYS A 184 21.20 0.86 8.03
C LYS A 184 21.03 -0.08 6.87
N GLY A 185 21.56 0.25 5.71
CA GLY A 185 21.45 -0.58 4.53
C GLY A 185 22.54 -0.31 3.50
N GLN A 186 22.68 -1.23 2.55
CA GLN A 186 23.65 -1.15 1.47
C GLN A 186 23.09 -1.74 0.18
N ALA A 187 23.30 -1.05 -0.94
CA ALA A 187 23.07 -1.60 -2.26
C ALA A 187 24.25 -2.50 -2.64
N VAL A 188 23.96 -3.68 -3.18
CA VAL A 188 24.97 -4.67 -3.58
C VAL A 188 24.68 -5.19 -4.99
N THR A 189 25.72 -5.47 -5.75
CA THR A 189 25.65 -5.89 -7.16
C THR A 189 26.08 -7.33 -7.38
N ASN A 190 26.50 -8.02 -6.32
CA ASN A 190 26.86 -9.43 -6.35
C ASN A 190 26.63 -10.11 -5.00
N ILE A 191 26.68 -11.45 -5.01
CA ILE A 191 26.36 -12.28 -3.83
C ILE A 191 27.35 -12.06 -2.68
N GLU A 192 28.65 -11.99 -2.97
CA GLU A 192 29.69 -11.90 -1.93
C GLU A 192 29.64 -10.55 -1.21
N ASP A 193 29.37 -9.47 -1.92
CA ASP A 193 29.19 -8.15 -1.30
C ASP A 193 27.89 -8.11 -0.51
N GLY A 194 26.83 -8.80 -0.96
CA GLY A 194 25.60 -8.97 -0.21
C GLY A 194 25.82 -9.65 1.14
N VAL A 195 26.61 -10.72 1.17
CA VAL A 195 26.96 -11.44 2.40
C VAL A 195 27.81 -10.57 3.34
N LYS A 196 28.80 -9.85 2.81
CA LYS A 196 29.63 -8.92 3.61
C LYS A 196 28.76 -7.79 4.20
N ALA A 197 27.88 -7.20 3.39
CA ALA A 197 26.96 -6.16 3.85
C ALA A 197 26.06 -6.66 4.99
N ALA A 198 25.43 -7.83 4.80
CA ALA A 198 24.57 -8.42 5.83
C ALA A 198 25.34 -8.76 7.13
N ALA A 199 26.58 -9.26 7.01
CA ALA A 199 27.42 -9.52 8.17
C ALA A 199 27.81 -8.22 8.92
N ALA A 200 28.05 -7.13 8.21
CA ALA A 200 28.37 -5.83 8.79
C ALA A 200 27.15 -5.13 9.42
N ILE A 201 25.97 -5.29 8.81
CA ILE A 201 24.71 -4.73 9.29
C ILE A 201 24.18 -5.52 10.51
N GLY A 202 24.34 -6.84 10.49
CA GLY A 202 23.78 -7.78 11.47
C GLY A 202 22.45 -8.38 11.00
N TYR A 203 22.30 -9.71 11.20
CA TYR A 203 21.03 -10.40 10.93
C TYR A 203 20.01 -10.18 12.04
N PRO A 204 18.68 -10.19 11.72
CA PRO A 204 18.09 -10.38 10.42
C PRO A 204 18.20 -9.17 9.51
N VAL A 205 18.23 -9.40 8.20
CA VAL A 205 18.22 -8.35 7.17
C VAL A 205 17.00 -8.48 6.28
N LEU A 206 16.51 -7.34 5.80
CA LEU A 206 15.51 -7.26 4.73
C LEU A 206 16.24 -7.14 3.40
N VAL A 207 15.93 -8.03 2.47
CA VAL A 207 16.55 -8.05 1.14
C VAL A 207 15.48 -7.72 0.11
N ARG A 208 15.76 -6.72 -0.73
CA ARG A 208 14.82 -6.25 -1.76
C ARG A 208 15.53 -5.87 -3.05
N PRO A 209 15.01 -6.24 -4.23
CA PRO A 209 15.47 -5.69 -5.49
C PRO A 209 15.24 -4.17 -5.54
N SER A 210 16.11 -3.41 -6.21
CA SER A 210 16.01 -1.95 -6.26
C SER A 210 14.79 -1.42 -7.02
N PHE A 211 14.24 -2.24 -7.93
CA PHE A 211 13.13 -1.84 -8.80
C PHE A 211 11.97 -2.84 -8.68
N VAL A 212 11.17 -2.72 -7.61
CA VAL A 212 9.98 -3.56 -7.44
C VAL A 212 8.78 -2.75 -6.98
N LEU A 213 7.62 -3.05 -7.58
CA LEU A 213 6.33 -2.50 -7.17
C LEU A 213 5.63 -3.45 -6.18
N GLY A 214 5.09 -2.90 -5.10
CA GLY A 214 4.29 -3.64 -4.14
C GLY A 214 5.04 -4.74 -3.39
N GLY A 215 6.33 -4.54 -3.10
CA GLY A 215 7.14 -5.46 -2.27
C GLY A 215 7.43 -6.82 -2.91
N ARG A 216 7.22 -6.98 -4.23
CA ARG A 216 7.48 -8.25 -4.93
C ARG A 216 8.93 -8.69 -4.73
N ALA A 217 9.12 -9.98 -4.45
CA ALA A 217 10.43 -10.58 -4.19
C ALA A 217 11.20 -10.01 -2.98
N MET A 218 10.57 -9.24 -2.08
CA MET A 218 11.20 -8.86 -0.82
C MET A 218 11.18 -10.03 0.16
N GLN A 219 12.27 -10.20 0.91
CA GLN A 219 12.38 -11.28 1.90
C GLN A 219 13.16 -10.85 3.13
N ILE A 220 12.66 -11.23 4.32
CA ILE A 220 13.42 -11.16 5.56
C ILE A 220 14.31 -12.40 5.65
N VAL A 221 15.59 -12.18 5.88
CA VAL A 221 16.63 -13.21 5.89
C VAL A 221 17.35 -13.16 7.23
N ALA A 222 17.40 -14.29 7.92
CA ALA A 222 17.98 -14.37 9.25
C ALA A 222 19.36 -15.03 9.30
N LYS A 223 19.83 -15.65 8.22
CA LYS A 223 21.12 -16.36 8.15
C LYS A 223 21.75 -16.22 6.77
N GLU A 224 23.09 -16.37 6.73
CA GLU A 224 23.86 -16.28 5.50
C GLU A 224 23.42 -17.28 4.42
N GLU A 225 23.13 -18.54 4.79
CA GLU A 225 22.73 -19.57 3.83
C GLU A 225 21.45 -19.18 3.09
N GLN A 226 20.48 -18.60 3.79
CA GLN A 226 19.23 -18.11 3.21
C GLN A 226 19.49 -16.93 2.27
N LEU A 227 20.40 -16.01 2.65
CA LEU A 227 20.78 -14.88 1.82
C LEU A 227 21.42 -15.35 0.51
N ARG A 228 22.38 -16.27 0.59
CA ARG A 228 23.03 -16.86 -0.58
C ARG A 228 22.03 -17.57 -1.50
N GLN A 229 21.10 -18.31 -0.94
CA GLN A 229 20.05 -18.99 -1.70
C GLN A 229 19.13 -17.96 -2.38
N TYR A 230 18.68 -16.94 -1.65
CA TYR A 230 17.83 -15.89 -2.20
C TYR A 230 18.51 -15.16 -3.36
N LEU A 231 19.74 -14.69 -3.17
CA LEU A 231 20.51 -13.97 -4.20
C LEU A 231 20.83 -14.82 -5.44
N LYS A 232 20.83 -16.16 -5.30
CA LYS A 232 21.03 -17.09 -6.44
C LYS A 232 19.77 -17.38 -7.22
N THR A 233 18.61 -17.41 -6.56
CA THR A 233 17.39 -18.01 -7.13
C THR A 233 16.26 -17.00 -7.37
N ALA A 234 16.17 -15.97 -6.54
CA ALA A 234 15.04 -15.05 -6.56
C ALA A 234 15.29 -13.77 -7.36
N VAL A 235 16.56 -13.44 -7.62
CA VAL A 235 16.94 -12.15 -8.19
C VAL A 235 18.09 -12.31 -9.17
N GLU A 236 17.95 -11.73 -10.35
CA GLU A 236 19.07 -11.43 -11.25
C GLU A 236 19.80 -10.20 -10.69
N ILE A 237 20.96 -10.44 -10.07
CA ILE A 237 21.76 -9.37 -9.46
C ILE A 237 22.90 -8.97 -10.41
N ASN A 238 23.01 -7.69 -10.74
CA ASN A 238 24.08 -7.10 -11.53
C ASN A 238 24.19 -5.59 -11.26
N GLU A 239 25.09 -4.89 -11.96
CA GLU A 239 25.30 -3.45 -11.79
C GLU A 239 24.06 -2.61 -12.17
N GLU A 240 23.29 -3.07 -13.15
CA GLU A 240 22.05 -2.40 -13.58
C GLU A 240 20.87 -2.70 -12.65
N LYS A 241 20.92 -3.84 -11.95
CA LYS A 241 19.86 -4.31 -11.05
C LYS A 241 20.43 -4.64 -9.67
N PRO A 242 20.87 -3.64 -8.89
CA PRO A 242 21.37 -3.87 -7.55
C PRO A 242 20.27 -4.39 -6.62
N VAL A 243 20.69 -5.09 -5.57
CA VAL A 243 19.82 -5.56 -4.50
C VAL A 243 20.14 -4.78 -3.23
N LEU A 244 19.13 -4.38 -2.50
CA LEU A 244 19.28 -3.69 -1.23
C LEU A 244 19.27 -4.70 -0.10
N VAL A 245 20.23 -4.56 0.81
CA VAL A 245 20.32 -5.33 2.05
C VAL A 245 20.21 -4.33 3.19
N ASP A 246 19.07 -4.31 3.87
CA ASP A 246 18.75 -3.35 4.92
C ASP A 246 18.63 -4.08 6.27
N HIS A 247 18.99 -3.41 7.37
CA HIS A 247 18.75 -3.92 8.72
C HIS A 247 17.26 -4.07 8.96
N TYR A 248 16.83 -5.27 9.33
CA TYR A 248 15.43 -5.49 9.69
C TYR A 248 15.18 -5.04 11.14
N ILE A 249 14.46 -3.95 11.30
CA ILE A 249 14.04 -3.44 12.60
C ILE A 249 12.68 -4.05 12.95
N ARG A 250 12.62 -4.80 14.04
CA ARG A 250 11.36 -5.30 14.58
C ARG A 250 10.68 -4.18 15.38
N GLY A 251 9.56 -3.71 14.89
CA GLY A 251 8.84 -2.61 15.49
C GLY A 251 7.42 -2.50 14.98
N LYS A 252 6.78 -1.38 15.28
CA LYS A 252 5.48 -1.00 14.75
C LYS A 252 5.67 -0.12 13.53
N GLU A 253 4.84 -0.33 12.54
CA GLU A 253 4.78 0.59 11.41
C GLU A 253 3.74 1.66 11.67
N VAL A 254 4.10 2.89 11.32
CA VAL A 254 3.25 4.07 11.38
C VAL A 254 3.27 4.75 10.03
N GLU A 255 2.12 5.13 9.55
CA GLU A 255 1.94 5.74 8.24
C GLU A 255 1.22 7.07 8.36
N ILE A 256 1.65 8.06 7.59
CA ILE A 256 0.99 9.35 7.46
C ILE A 256 0.79 9.71 6.00
N ASP A 257 -0.29 10.42 5.72
CA ASP A 257 -0.47 11.20 4.49
C ASP A 257 -0.46 12.67 4.88
N GLY A 258 0.54 13.41 4.38
CA GLY A 258 0.68 14.82 4.62
C GLY A 258 0.41 15.65 3.37
N ILE A 259 0.19 16.94 3.57
CA ILE A 259 0.12 17.94 2.51
C ILE A 259 1.12 19.04 2.83
N CYS A 260 1.95 19.39 1.86
CA CYS A 260 2.91 20.49 1.97
C CYS A 260 2.63 21.53 0.88
N ASP A 261 2.64 22.81 1.24
CA ASP A 261 2.49 23.93 0.29
C ASP A 261 3.81 24.64 -0.02
N GLY A 262 4.94 24.09 0.50
CA GLY A 262 6.28 24.66 0.39
C GLY A 262 6.64 25.62 1.51
N GLN A 263 5.72 25.95 2.42
CA GLN A 263 5.94 26.78 3.61
C GLN A 263 5.47 26.08 4.88
N ASP A 264 4.28 25.48 4.82
CA ASP A 264 3.64 24.78 5.92
C ASP A 264 3.34 23.33 5.54
N VAL A 265 3.20 22.46 6.55
CA VAL A 265 2.86 21.06 6.40
C VAL A 265 1.63 20.77 7.24
N PHE A 266 0.66 20.05 6.66
CA PHE A 266 -0.55 19.58 7.31
C PHE A 266 -0.57 18.06 7.36
N VAL A 267 -0.73 17.50 8.55
CA VAL A 267 -0.87 16.06 8.82
C VAL A 267 -2.24 15.86 9.49
N PRO A 268 -3.26 15.38 8.79
CA PRO A 268 -4.61 15.26 9.34
C PRO A 268 -4.75 14.17 10.39
N GLY A 269 -3.83 13.19 10.40
CA GLY A 269 -3.85 12.09 11.35
C GLY A 269 -2.65 11.16 11.20
N ILE A 270 -2.32 10.47 12.27
CA ILE A 270 -1.27 9.45 12.32
C ILE A 270 -1.95 8.07 12.40
N MET A 271 -1.63 7.20 11.45
CA MET A 271 -2.15 5.83 11.39
C MET A 271 -1.12 4.85 11.95
N GLU A 272 -1.56 3.96 12.83
CA GLU A 272 -0.75 2.87 13.34
C GLU A 272 -1.18 1.56 12.70
N LEU A 273 -0.23 0.74 12.25
CA LEU A 273 -0.48 -0.59 11.71
C LEU A 273 -0.50 -1.61 12.84
N VAL A 274 -1.44 -2.55 12.78
CA VAL A 274 -1.59 -3.61 13.80
C VAL A 274 -0.46 -4.62 13.67
N GLU A 275 -0.19 -5.06 12.46
CA GLU A 275 0.89 -6.00 12.19
C GLU A 275 2.24 -5.29 12.31
N ARG A 276 3.20 -6.01 12.90
CA ARG A 276 4.59 -5.54 13.01
C ARG A 276 5.27 -5.47 11.65
N THR A 277 6.42 -4.82 11.59
CA THR A 277 7.29 -4.72 10.41
C THR A 277 7.45 -6.04 9.67
N GLY A 278 7.47 -5.96 8.32
CA GLY A 278 7.62 -7.13 7.45
C GLY A 278 6.33 -7.61 6.80
N VAL A 279 5.21 -6.95 7.04
CA VAL A 279 3.95 -7.09 6.31
C VAL A 279 3.75 -5.83 5.46
N HIS A 280 3.32 -5.97 4.20
CA HIS A 280 3.05 -4.81 3.35
C HIS A 280 1.94 -3.94 3.96
N SER A 281 2.11 -2.61 4.00
CA SER A 281 1.15 -1.68 4.63
C SER A 281 -0.28 -1.82 4.07
N GLY A 282 -0.41 -2.17 2.79
CA GLY A 282 -1.69 -2.46 2.16
C GLY A 282 -2.39 -3.72 2.65
N ASP A 283 -1.64 -4.66 3.21
CA ASP A 283 -2.15 -5.92 3.77
C ASP A 283 -2.30 -5.86 5.29
N SER A 284 -1.86 -4.76 5.90
CA SER A 284 -1.96 -4.51 7.33
C SER A 284 -3.27 -3.82 7.69
N ILE A 285 -3.75 -4.09 8.90
CA ILE A 285 -4.86 -3.36 9.50
C ILE A 285 -4.32 -2.01 9.99
N SER A 286 -4.90 -0.91 9.50
CA SER A 286 -4.52 0.45 9.92
C SER A 286 -5.56 1.04 10.85
N VAL A 287 -5.11 1.71 11.89
CA VAL A 287 -5.95 2.29 12.95
C VAL A 287 -5.69 3.79 13.05
N TYR A 288 -6.74 4.58 13.09
CA TYR A 288 -6.72 6.01 13.39
C TYR A 288 -7.77 6.33 14.47
N PRO A 289 -7.44 7.14 15.48
CA PRO A 289 -6.10 7.59 15.88
C PRO A 289 -5.16 6.43 16.21
N SER A 290 -3.84 6.68 16.29
CA SER A 290 -2.88 5.66 16.72
C SER A 290 -3.20 5.21 18.15
N TYR A 291 -3.18 3.89 18.42
CA TYR A 291 -3.70 3.33 19.67
C TYR A 291 -2.62 2.99 20.70
N SER A 292 -1.37 2.90 20.30
CA SER A 292 -0.27 2.52 21.19
C SER A 292 1.00 3.37 21.05
N ILE A 293 0.99 4.36 20.17
CA ILE A 293 2.09 5.30 19.95
C ILE A 293 2.01 6.40 21.02
N SER A 294 3.12 6.63 21.74
CA SER A 294 3.19 7.68 22.77
C SER A 294 3.14 9.08 22.15
N ASP A 295 2.73 10.07 22.95
CA ASP A 295 2.68 11.45 22.49
C ASP A 295 4.08 11.98 22.11
N HIS A 296 5.13 11.52 22.81
CA HIS A 296 6.51 11.85 22.46
C HIS A 296 6.86 11.34 21.04
N VAL A 297 6.52 10.10 20.72
CA VAL A 297 6.75 9.52 19.38
C VAL A 297 5.94 10.26 18.31
N LYS A 298 4.69 10.65 18.61
CA LYS A 298 3.88 11.49 17.70
C LYS A 298 4.57 12.82 17.39
N GLU A 299 5.11 13.50 18.41
CA GLU A 299 5.86 14.76 18.23
C GLU A 299 7.09 14.57 17.32
N VAL A 300 7.84 13.48 17.51
CA VAL A 300 9.00 13.16 16.67
C VAL A 300 8.58 12.89 15.22
N ILE A 301 7.51 12.12 15.01
CA ILE A 301 6.95 11.84 13.67
C ILE A 301 6.53 13.13 12.98
N LEU A 302 5.83 14.04 13.67
CA LEU A 302 5.39 15.32 13.13
C LEU A 302 6.57 16.23 12.78
N ASP A 303 7.60 16.28 13.62
CA ASP A 303 8.82 17.04 13.35
C ASP A 303 9.55 16.50 12.11
N TYR A 304 9.74 15.17 12.02
CA TYR A 304 10.35 14.54 10.85
C TYR A 304 9.55 14.79 9.58
N THR A 305 8.23 14.67 9.66
CA THR A 305 7.33 14.93 8.54
C THR A 305 7.44 16.34 8.02
N ARG A 306 7.48 17.34 8.92
CA ARG A 306 7.62 18.74 8.55
C ARG A 306 8.97 19.00 7.88
N ARG A 307 10.05 18.52 8.48
CA ARG A 307 11.41 18.69 7.91
C ARG A 307 11.57 18.03 6.55
N LEU A 308 10.95 16.88 6.36
CA LEU A 308 10.97 16.16 5.07
C LEU A 308 10.14 16.87 4.01
N GLY A 309 8.89 17.20 4.30
CA GLY A 309 8.04 17.89 3.33
C GLY A 309 8.68 19.16 2.78
N LEU A 310 9.27 19.96 3.67
CA LEU A 310 9.98 21.19 3.29
C LEU A 310 11.34 20.91 2.64
N GLY A 311 12.12 19.97 3.17
CA GLY A 311 13.47 19.65 2.68
C GLY A 311 13.49 19.01 1.29
N ILE A 312 12.49 18.18 0.97
CA ILE A 312 12.30 17.62 -0.35
C ILE A 312 11.80 18.71 -1.33
N GLY A 313 10.96 19.62 -0.86
CA GLY A 313 10.29 20.61 -1.69
C GLY A 313 8.92 20.18 -2.18
N ILE A 314 8.21 19.39 -1.38
CA ILE A 314 6.87 18.87 -1.73
C ILE A 314 5.87 20.02 -1.93
N ARG A 315 5.02 19.88 -2.95
CA ARG A 315 3.84 20.72 -3.19
C ARG A 315 2.64 19.86 -3.54
N GLY A 316 1.82 19.57 -2.54
CA GLY A 316 0.68 18.66 -2.63
C GLY A 316 0.79 17.50 -1.65
N LEU A 317 0.25 16.34 -2.02
CA LEU A 317 0.24 15.12 -1.22
C LEU A 317 1.62 14.46 -1.16
N PHE A 318 1.94 13.92 0.00
CA PHE A 318 3.05 12.99 0.19
C PHE A 318 2.71 12.00 1.32
N ASN A 319 3.30 10.82 1.22
CA ASN A 319 3.12 9.73 2.18
C ASN A 319 4.46 9.37 2.79
N ILE A 320 4.48 9.13 4.10
CA ILE A 320 5.68 8.66 4.81
C ILE A 320 5.33 7.41 5.62
N GLN A 321 6.23 6.44 5.56
CA GLN A 321 6.20 5.24 6.39
C GLN A 321 7.34 5.27 7.40
N PHE A 322 7.01 5.02 8.66
CA PHE A 322 7.93 5.00 9.79
C PHE A 322 7.95 3.63 10.45
N ILE A 323 9.07 3.30 11.08
CA ILE A 323 9.17 2.22 12.07
C ILE A 323 9.43 2.84 13.42
N VAL A 324 8.70 2.36 14.43
CA VAL A 324 8.95 2.67 15.85
C VAL A 324 9.41 1.39 16.53
N ASP A 325 10.64 1.37 17.01
CA ASP A 325 11.19 0.20 17.71
C ASP A 325 10.70 0.12 19.18
N GLN A 326 11.19 -0.89 19.92
CA GLN A 326 10.78 -1.11 21.31
C GLN A 326 11.28 -0.03 22.28
N GLU A 327 12.35 0.68 21.92
CA GLU A 327 12.95 1.80 22.65
C GLU A 327 12.35 3.14 22.25
N GLU A 328 11.27 3.13 21.45
CA GLU A 328 10.60 4.32 20.89
C GLU A 328 11.46 5.16 19.93
N ASN A 329 12.52 4.59 19.35
CA ASN A 329 13.23 5.26 18.28
C ASN A 329 12.42 5.20 16.99
N VAL A 330 12.39 6.33 16.28
CA VAL A 330 11.63 6.49 15.02
C VAL A 330 12.58 6.47 13.83
N TYR A 331 12.32 5.58 12.88
CA TYR A 331 13.09 5.44 11.64
C TYR A 331 12.17 5.65 10.44
N ILE A 332 12.72 6.24 9.37
CA ILE A 332 11.99 6.37 8.10
C ILE A 332 12.28 5.18 7.21
N ILE A 333 11.23 4.57 6.67
CA ILE A 333 11.33 3.52 5.65
C ILE A 333 11.40 4.15 4.26
N GLU A 334 10.41 4.98 3.94
CA GLU A 334 10.28 5.61 2.63
C GLU A 334 9.41 6.86 2.68
N VAL A 335 9.60 7.73 1.70
CA VAL A 335 8.74 8.87 1.41
C VAL A 335 8.26 8.75 -0.03
N ASN A 336 6.97 8.85 -0.24
CA ASN A 336 6.35 8.86 -1.54
C ASN A 336 5.84 10.28 -1.85
N PRO A 337 6.43 11.01 -2.84
CA PRO A 337 6.05 12.40 -3.15
C PRO A 337 4.77 12.46 -4.01
N ARG A 338 3.76 11.74 -3.62
CA ARG A 338 2.51 11.53 -4.36
C ARG A 338 1.39 11.08 -3.45
N SER A 339 0.18 10.97 -4.01
CA SER A 339 -0.95 10.33 -3.36
C SER A 339 -0.64 8.88 -2.95
N SER A 340 -1.30 8.41 -1.92
CA SER A 340 -1.21 7.06 -1.39
C SER A 340 -2.57 6.36 -1.39
N ARG A 341 -2.56 5.08 -1.08
CA ARG A 341 -3.77 4.26 -0.93
C ARG A 341 -4.58 4.60 0.32
N THR A 342 -3.94 5.18 1.33
CA THR A 342 -4.57 5.55 2.60
C THR A 342 -5.30 6.90 2.57
N VAL A 343 -5.10 7.70 1.53
CA VAL A 343 -5.76 9.01 1.34
C VAL A 343 -7.29 8.92 1.44
N PRO A 344 -8.00 7.97 0.80
CA PRO A 344 -9.46 7.85 0.93
C PRO A 344 -9.89 7.51 2.36
N PHE A 345 -9.19 6.58 3.02
CA PHE A 345 -9.45 6.20 4.40
C PHE A 345 -9.27 7.39 5.34
N LEU A 346 -8.12 8.04 5.28
CA LEU A 346 -7.79 9.13 6.19
C LEU A 346 -8.68 10.36 5.95
N SER A 347 -9.04 10.64 4.69
CA SER A 347 -10.02 11.70 4.37
C SER A 347 -11.38 11.46 5.03
N LYS A 348 -11.89 10.23 4.99
CA LYS A 348 -13.16 9.86 5.62
C LYS A 348 -13.06 9.86 7.16
N ALA A 349 -11.97 9.34 7.71
CA ALA A 349 -11.75 9.23 9.14
C ALA A 349 -11.61 10.62 9.81
N THR A 350 -10.83 11.51 9.21
CA THR A 350 -10.57 12.84 9.77
C THR A 350 -11.60 13.88 9.39
N GLY A 351 -12.27 13.69 8.25
CA GLY A 351 -13.21 14.67 7.68
C GLY A 351 -12.54 15.75 6.83
N TYR A 352 -11.24 15.70 6.62
CA TYR A 352 -10.51 16.56 5.69
C TYR A 352 -10.43 15.88 4.31
N SER A 353 -10.90 16.54 3.26
CA SER A 353 -10.74 16.03 1.89
C SER A 353 -9.33 16.27 1.40
N LEU A 354 -8.42 15.31 1.64
CA LEU A 354 -6.99 15.49 1.41
C LEU A 354 -6.66 15.78 -0.05
N ALA A 355 -7.30 15.08 -0.96
CA ALA A 355 -7.09 15.28 -2.39
C ALA A 355 -7.55 16.68 -2.86
N ASP A 356 -8.67 17.20 -2.32
CA ASP A 356 -9.15 18.55 -2.64
C ASP A 356 -8.19 19.62 -2.09
N ILE A 357 -7.74 19.47 -0.84
CA ILE A 357 -6.80 20.40 -0.20
C ILE A 357 -5.49 20.43 -0.99
N ALA A 358 -4.94 19.27 -1.28
CA ALA A 358 -3.68 19.16 -2.01
C ALA A 358 -3.79 19.72 -3.44
N THR A 359 -4.91 19.49 -4.12
CA THR A 359 -5.14 20.06 -5.47
C THR A 359 -5.18 21.57 -5.43
N ARG A 360 -5.82 22.18 -4.42
CA ARG A 360 -5.77 23.65 -4.24
C ARG A 360 -4.36 24.15 -4.00
N VAL A 361 -3.55 23.41 -3.23
CA VAL A 361 -2.12 23.73 -3.05
C VAL A 361 -1.38 23.67 -4.39
N ILE A 362 -1.61 22.65 -5.20
CA ILE A 362 -1.04 22.51 -6.56
C ILE A 362 -1.43 23.69 -7.45
N LEU A 363 -2.66 24.19 -7.31
CA LEU A 363 -3.17 25.37 -8.01
C LEU A 363 -2.68 26.71 -7.41
N GLY A 364 -1.84 26.69 -6.38
CA GLY A 364 -1.21 27.86 -5.79
C GLY A 364 -1.92 28.47 -4.59
N ILE A 365 -2.94 27.81 -4.03
CA ILE A 365 -3.68 28.25 -2.84
C ILE A 365 -3.02 27.62 -1.61
N SER A 366 -2.39 28.41 -0.76
CA SER A 366 -1.70 27.94 0.45
C SER A 366 -2.64 27.27 1.46
N LEU A 367 -2.09 26.47 2.38
CA LEU A 367 -2.85 25.85 3.47
C LEU A 367 -3.56 26.91 4.32
N LYS A 368 -2.89 28.02 4.61
CA LYS A 368 -3.47 29.15 5.38
C LYS A 368 -4.67 29.79 4.67
N GLU A 369 -4.57 30.03 3.36
CA GLU A 369 -5.70 30.55 2.57
C GLU A 369 -6.90 29.61 2.55
N GLN A 370 -6.66 28.31 2.78
CA GLN A 370 -7.69 27.29 2.92
C GLN A 370 -8.23 27.17 4.36
N GLY A 371 -7.77 28.02 5.30
CA GLY A 371 -8.18 27.98 6.71
C GLY A 371 -7.53 26.85 7.52
N ILE A 372 -6.39 26.33 7.08
CA ILE A 372 -5.62 25.30 7.76
C ILE A 372 -4.41 25.96 8.44
N ASP A 373 -4.57 26.28 9.71
CA ASP A 373 -3.57 27.03 10.50
C ASP A 373 -2.75 26.12 11.43
N THR A 374 -3.05 24.83 11.51
CA THR A 374 -2.36 23.87 12.37
C THR A 374 -1.74 22.74 11.57
N CYS A 375 -0.54 22.31 11.98
CA CYS A 375 0.13 21.15 11.39
C CYS A 375 -0.61 19.85 11.70
N TYR A 376 -1.13 19.70 12.92
CA TYR A 376 -1.81 18.50 13.39
C TYR A 376 -3.09 18.91 14.14
N PRO A 377 -4.28 18.58 13.61
CA PRO A 377 -5.54 18.90 14.28
C PRO A 377 -5.79 17.97 15.47
N GLU A 378 -6.76 18.33 16.33
CA GLU A 378 -7.20 17.49 17.41
C GLU A 378 -7.74 16.14 16.89
N GLU A 379 -7.29 15.05 17.49
CA GLU A 379 -7.71 13.70 17.12
C GLU A 379 -9.19 13.48 17.41
N LYS A 380 -9.84 12.67 16.56
CA LYS A 380 -11.27 12.33 16.75
C LYS A 380 -11.47 11.45 17.98
N SER A 381 -12.62 11.57 18.60
CA SER A 381 -13.04 10.73 19.73
C SER A 381 -13.54 9.33 19.30
N PHE A 382 -13.56 9.04 18.02
CA PHE A 382 -13.90 7.76 17.43
C PHE A 382 -12.66 7.05 16.91
N TRP A 383 -12.68 5.74 17.01
CA TRP A 383 -11.73 4.86 16.37
C TRP A 383 -12.17 4.53 14.95
N TYR A 384 -11.27 4.64 14.02
CA TYR A 384 -11.45 4.23 12.63
C TYR A 384 -10.44 3.15 12.32
N VAL A 385 -10.90 2.06 11.72
CA VAL A 385 -10.07 0.90 11.39
C VAL A 385 -10.26 0.59 9.92
N LYS A 386 -9.15 0.51 9.19
CA LYS A 386 -9.08 0.01 7.82
C LYS A 386 -8.61 -1.45 7.89
N ALA A 387 -9.42 -2.38 7.41
CA ALA A 387 -9.04 -3.79 7.27
C ALA A 387 -8.88 -4.16 5.80
N PRO A 388 -7.79 -4.85 5.41
CA PRO A 388 -7.60 -5.33 4.05
C PRO A 388 -8.60 -6.44 3.72
N ALA A 389 -9.10 -6.42 2.48
CA ALA A 389 -9.91 -7.49 1.93
C ALA A 389 -9.08 -8.34 0.97
N PHE A 390 -9.16 -9.66 1.12
CA PHE A 390 -8.38 -10.60 0.33
C PHE A 390 -9.29 -11.46 -0.55
N SER A 391 -8.93 -11.63 -1.82
CA SER A 391 -9.64 -12.49 -2.78
C SER A 391 -8.88 -13.80 -3.06
N PHE A 392 -8.25 -14.40 -2.04
CA PHE A 392 -7.44 -15.60 -2.21
C PHE A 392 -8.20 -16.77 -2.86
N ALA A 393 -9.50 -16.90 -2.61
CA ALA A 393 -10.33 -17.92 -3.23
C ALA A 393 -10.45 -17.75 -4.77
N LYS A 394 -10.26 -16.52 -5.29
CA LYS A 394 -10.31 -16.21 -6.72
C LYS A 394 -8.91 -16.18 -7.36
N LEU A 395 -7.87 -15.98 -6.56
CA LEU A 395 -6.47 -15.84 -7.01
C LEU A 395 -5.72 -17.15 -6.78
N ASN A 396 -5.96 -18.13 -7.65
CA ASN A 396 -5.36 -19.46 -7.55
C ASN A 396 -3.83 -19.40 -7.54
N GLY A 397 -3.22 -20.10 -6.58
CA GLY A 397 -1.76 -20.21 -6.46
C GLY A 397 -1.10 -19.14 -5.60
N MET A 398 -1.82 -18.11 -5.12
CA MET A 398 -1.30 -17.12 -4.20
C MET A 398 -1.25 -17.70 -2.77
N ASP A 399 -0.09 -17.54 -2.09
CA ASP A 399 0.04 -17.91 -0.67
C ASP A 399 -0.56 -16.79 0.20
N ALA A 400 -1.44 -17.17 1.10
CA ALA A 400 -2.10 -16.24 2.03
C ALA A 400 -1.23 -15.81 3.23
N TYR A 401 0.03 -16.22 3.30
CA TYR A 401 0.96 -15.74 4.30
C TYR A 401 1.24 -14.25 4.09
N LEU A 402 1.03 -13.42 5.14
CA LEU A 402 1.33 -11.99 5.09
C LEU A 402 2.85 -11.77 5.02
N SER A 403 3.28 -10.94 4.08
CA SER A 403 4.68 -10.73 3.73
C SER A 403 4.90 -9.30 3.23
N PRO A 404 6.12 -8.87 2.93
CA PRO A 404 6.34 -7.57 2.30
C PRO A 404 5.66 -7.40 0.94
N GLU A 405 5.28 -8.49 0.26
CA GLU A 405 4.52 -8.44 -0.98
C GLU A 405 3.03 -8.27 -0.71
N MET A 406 2.42 -7.24 -1.32
CA MET A 406 0.99 -6.95 -1.21
C MET A 406 0.12 -8.03 -1.88
N LYS A 407 -0.95 -8.44 -1.20
CA LYS A 407 -1.91 -9.47 -1.65
C LYS A 407 -3.37 -9.06 -1.55
N SER A 408 -3.67 -8.00 -0.82
CA SER A 408 -5.03 -7.46 -0.70
C SER A 408 -5.57 -6.97 -2.05
N THR A 409 -6.87 -7.10 -2.23
CA THR A 409 -7.60 -6.71 -3.44
C THR A 409 -8.60 -5.60 -3.20
N GLY A 410 -8.72 -5.14 -1.97
CA GLY A 410 -9.59 -4.07 -1.54
C GLY A 410 -9.43 -3.80 -0.05
N GLU A 411 -10.26 -2.92 0.48
CA GLU A 411 -10.25 -2.55 1.89
C GLU A 411 -11.66 -2.26 2.40
N ALA A 412 -11.84 -2.39 3.71
CA ALA A 412 -13.08 -2.04 4.40
C ALA A 412 -12.79 -1.13 5.59
N ILE A 413 -13.75 -0.26 5.95
CA ILE A 413 -13.64 0.67 7.05
C ILE A 413 -14.68 0.32 8.12
N GLY A 414 -14.22 0.19 9.38
CA GLY A 414 -15.06 0.12 10.55
C GLY A 414 -14.80 1.32 11.46
N TYR A 415 -15.84 1.85 12.10
CA TYR A 415 -15.67 2.92 13.09
C TYR A 415 -16.60 2.76 14.28
N ASP A 416 -16.13 3.13 15.47
CA ASP A 416 -16.89 3.12 16.71
C ASP A 416 -16.19 3.97 17.77
N ARG A 417 -16.89 4.27 18.87
CA ARG A 417 -16.29 4.90 20.06
C ARG A 417 -15.36 3.96 20.82
N LYS A 418 -15.57 2.65 20.69
CA LYS A 418 -14.74 1.61 21.30
C LYS A 418 -13.87 0.95 20.24
N PHE A 419 -12.57 0.88 20.46
CA PHE A 419 -11.61 0.27 19.54
C PHE A 419 -11.98 -1.17 19.12
N PRO A 420 -12.31 -2.13 20.06
CA PRO A 420 -12.67 -3.47 19.64
C PRO A 420 -13.92 -3.54 18.76
N ARG A 421 -14.88 -2.62 18.93
CA ARG A 421 -16.09 -2.56 18.09
C ARG A 421 -15.81 -1.99 16.70
N ALA A 422 -14.94 -0.98 16.61
CA ALA A 422 -14.48 -0.47 15.32
C ALA A 422 -13.76 -1.59 14.54
N MET A 423 -12.88 -2.33 15.23
CA MET A 423 -12.17 -3.48 14.68
C MET A 423 -13.13 -4.58 14.23
N TYR A 424 -14.10 -4.95 15.05
CA TYR A 424 -15.13 -5.92 14.68
C TYR A 424 -15.84 -5.55 13.37
N LYS A 425 -16.28 -4.28 13.27
CA LYS A 425 -16.97 -3.78 12.07
C LYS A 425 -16.08 -3.87 10.82
N ALA A 426 -14.80 -3.48 10.95
CA ALA A 426 -13.85 -3.53 9.84
C ALA A 426 -13.58 -4.97 9.38
N LEU A 427 -13.33 -5.89 10.33
CA LEU A 427 -13.06 -7.30 10.03
C LEU A 427 -14.26 -7.98 9.36
N ILE A 428 -15.48 -7.77 9.86
CA ILE A 428 -16.69 -8.33 9.22
C ILE A 428 -16.89 -7.73 7.82
N ALA A 429 -16.71 -6.43 7.65
CA ALA A 429 -16.85 -5.76 6.36
C ALA A 429 -15.79 -6.20 5.34
N SER A 430 -14.59 -6.59 5.79
CA SER A 430 -13.54 -7.16 4.94
C SER A 430 -13.73 -8.65 4.61
N GLY A 431 -14.79 -9.28 5.14
CA GLY A 431 -15.14 -10.68 4.86
C GLY A 431 -14.58 -11.70 5.85
N VAL A 432 -13.98 -11.26 6.96
CA VAL A 432 -13.51 -12.14 8.03
C VAL A 432 -14.70 -12.77 8.75
N LYS A 433 -14.78 -14.09 8.79
CA LYS A 433 -15.79 -14.81 9.57
C LYS A 433 -15.37 -14.89 11.02
N MET A 434 -16.21 -14.39 11.91
CA MET A 434 -15.96 -14.39 13.34
C MET A 434 -16.95 -15.30 14.05
N GLN A 435 -16.41 -16.19 14.89
CA GLN A 435 -17.17 -17.13 15.73
C GLN A 435 -16.60 -17.08 17.15
N ASN A 436 -17.46 -17.14 18.15
CA ASN A 436 -17.06 -17.14 19.56
C ASN A 436 -17.02 -18.56 20.17
N TYR A 437 -17.02 -19.59 19.35
CA TYR A 437 -16.94 -21.01 19.71
C TYR A 437 -16.27 -21.81 18.60
N GLY A 438 -15.92 -23.05 18.90
CA GLY A 438 -15.43 -24.03 17.94
C GLY A 438 -14.01 -24.50 18.26
N THR A 439 -13.23 -24.76 17.21
CA THR A 439 -11.86 -25.28 17.34
C THR A 439 -10.87 -24.33 16.70
N VAL A 440 -9.77 -24.07 17.38
CA VAL A 440 -8.62 -23.35 16.85
C VAL A 440 -7.53 -24.36 16.49
N MET A 441 -7.16 -24.43 15.22
CA MET A 441 -6.02 -25.19 14.73
C MET A 441 -4.75 -24.34 14.81
N VAL A 442 -3.76 -24.78 15.58
CA VAL A 442 -2.56 -24.00 15.88
C VAL A 442 -1.31 -24.71 15.36
N THR A 443 -0.59 -24.01 14.47
CA THR A 443 0.68 -24.47 13.92
C THR A 443 1.70 -23.34 14.01
N LEU A 444 2.60 -23.42 14.98
CA LEU A 444 3.53 -22.34 15.31
C LEU A 444 4.97 -22.70 14.91
N ALA A 445 5.70 -21.69 14.47
CA ALA A 445 7.15 -21.73 14.46
C ALA A 445 7.68 -21.79 15.89
N ASP A 446 8.85 -22.42 16.09
CA ASP A 446 9.39 -22.60 17.44
C ASP A 446 9.68 -21.26 18.13
N GLU A 447 10.13 -20.27 17.37
CA GLU A 447 10.42 -18.91 17.83
C GLU A 447 9.19 -18.12 18.28
N ASP A 448 7.99 -18.49 17.81
CA ASP A 448 6.73 -17.80 18.11
C ASP A 448 5.97 -18.43 19.30
N LYS A 449 6.39 -19.60 19.77
CA LYS A 449 5.63 -20.37 20.78
C LYS A 449 5.40 -19.61 22.09
N GLU A 450 6.44 -18.98 22.61
CA GLU A 450 6.36 -18.23 23.88
C GLU A 450 5.43 -17.01 23.74
N GLU A 451 5.52 -16.28 22.63
CA GLU A 451 4.66 -15.13 22.35
C GLU A 451 3.20 -15.55 22.11
N ALA A 452 2.98 -16.69 21.45
CA ALA A 452 1.65 -17.23 21.19
C ALA A 452 0.96 -17.83 22.42
N LEU A 453 1.72 -18.30 23.40
CA LEU A 453 1.19 -19.00 24.58
C LEU A 453 0.07 -18.23 25.30
N PRO A 454 0.22 -16.95 25.67
CA PRO A 454 -0.85 -16.19 26.32
C PRO A 454 -2.07 -16.02 25.40
N LEU A 455 -1.89 -15.91 24.09
CA LEU A 455 -2.99 -15.78 23.14
C LEU A 455 -3.80 -17.07 23.01
N ILE A 456 -3.12 -18.22 22.91
CA ILE A 456 -3.80 -19.52 22.85
C ILE A 456 -4.47 -19.85 24.18
N ARG A 457 -3.94 -19.40 25.30
CA ARG A 457 -4.58 -19.52 26.62
C ARG A 457 -5.90 -18.75 26.66
N ARG A 458 -5.96 -17.55 26.12
CA ARG A 458 -7.22 -16.76 26.01
C ARG A 458 -8.28 -17.52 25.21
N PHE A 459 -7.94 -18.10 24.05
CA PHE A 459 -8.87 -18.96 23.31
C PHE A 459 -9.36 -20.14 24.15
N TYR A 460 -8.46 -20.81 24.84
CA TYR A 460 -8.79 -21.95 25.70
C TYR A 460 -9.73 -21.56 26.84
N GLU A 461 -9.49 -20.43 27.49
CA GLU A 461 -10.30 -19.90 28.61
C GLU A 461 -11.68 -19.42 28.09
N MET A 462 -11.80 -18.96 26.87
CA MET A 462 -13.08 -18.67 26.21
C MET A 462 -13.87 -19.94 25.81
N GLY A 463 -13.32 -21.12 26.01
CA GLY A 463 -13.98 -22.40 25.75
C GLY A 463 -13.74 -22.99 24.36
N PHE A 464 -12.79 -22.46 23.58
CA PHE A 464 -12.40 -23.09 22.31
C PHE A 464 -11.65 -24.40 22.53
N ASN A 465 -11.89 -25.38 21.67
CA ASN A 465 -11.04 -26.54 21.58
C ASN A 465 -9.73 -26.17 20.88
N ILE A 466 -8.60 -26.67 21.36
CA ILE A 466 -7.30 -26.43 20.77
C ILE A 466 -6.81 -27.73 20.11
N GLU A 467 -6.50 -27.65 18.82
CA GLU A 467 -5.81 -28.69 18.05
C GLU A 467 -4.48 -28.13 17.53
N ALA A 468 -3.42 -28.92 17.52
CA ALA A 468 -2.10 -28.43 17.14
C ALA A 468 -1.22 -29.53 16.54
N THR A 469 -0.17 -29.13 15.81
CA THR A 469 0.90 -30.04 15.38
C THR A 469 1.66 -30.58 16.60
N VAL A 470 2.40 -31.69 16.44
CA VAL A 470 3.07 -32.41 17.54
C VAL A 470 3.89 -31.46 18.41
N GLY A 471 4.87 -30.76 17.85
CA GLY A 471 5.76 -29.90 18.64
C GLY A 471 5.05 -28.68 19.29
N THR A 472 4.01 -28.13 18.65
CA THR A 472 3.17 -27.07 19.23
C THR A 472 2.28 -27.64 20.33
N GLY A 473 1.66 -28.80 20.10
CA GLY A 473 0.74 -29.43 21.04
C GLY A 473 1.43 -29.92 22.32
N GLU A 474 2.64 -30.46 22.22
CA GLU A 474 3.45 -30.83 23.39
C GLU A 474 3.82 -29.61 24.24
N PHE A 475 4.24 -28.51 23.57
CA PHE A 475 4.52 -27.24 24.23
C PHE A 475 3.28 -26.70 24.98
N LEU A 476 2.12 -26.64 24.32
CA LEU A 476 0.88 -26.16 24.94
C LEU A 476 0.43 -27.04 26.12
N LYS A 477 0.55 -28.38 26.02
CA LYS A 477 0.24 -29.31 27.10
C LYS A 477 1.16 -29.12 28.31
N ALA A 478 2.46 -28.91 28.08
CA ALA A 478 3.42 -28.64 29.12
C ALA A 478 3.06 -27.36 29.92
N HIS A 479 2.35 -26.43 29.30
CA HIS A 479 1.87 -25.19 29.93
C HIS A 479 0.40 -25.27 30.38
N GLY A 480 -0.17 -26.48 30.52
CA GLY A 480 -1.51 -26.70 31.08
C GLY A 480 -2.69 -26.43 30.13
N ILE A 481 -2.46 -26.27 28.83
CA ILE A 481 -3.52 -26.13 27.83
C ILE A 481 -3.84 -27.50 27.24
N ARG A 482 -5.08 -27.97 27.46
CA ARG A 482 -5.54 -29.25 26.87
C ARG A 482 -5.59 -29.11 25.37
N THR A 483 -4.78 -29.91 24.66
CA THR A 483 -4.60 -29.82 23.21
C THR A 483 -4.72 -31.19 22.57
N ARG A 484 -5.46 -31.30 21.46
CA ARG A 484 -5.47 -32.48 20.62
C ARG A 484 -4.34 -32.38 19.60
N ILE A 485 -3.45 -33.36 19.59
CA ILE A 485 -2.31 -33.38 18.67
C ILE A 485 -2.74 -33.96 17.32
N ARG A 486 -2.28 -33.33 16.23
CA ARG A 486 -2.43 -33.75 14.84
C ARG A 486 -1.05 -33.91 14.19
N ARG A 487 -0.89 -34.95 13.38
CA ARG A 487 0.36 -35.18 12.65
C ARG A 487 0.47 -34.25 11.43
N LYS A 488 1.70 -33.87 11.10
CA LYS A 488 2.03 -32.99 9.97
C LYS A 488 1.97 -33.75 8.63
N LEU A 489 1.86 -33.00 7.50
CA LEU A 489 1.95 -33.60 6.18
C LEU A 489 3.32 -34.23 5.92
N SER A 490 4.40 -33.60 6.41
CA SER A 490 5.76 -34.14 6.36
C SER A 490 5.92 -35.47 7.11
N GLU A 491 4.96 -35.83 7.97
CA GLU A 491 4.85 -37.14 8.64
C GLU A 491 3.91 -38.11 7.89
N ASN A 492 3.66 -37.87 6.60
CA ASN A 492 2.74 -38.64 5.76
C ASN A 492 1.32 -38.73 6.30
N SER A 493 0.79 -37.64 6.87
CA SER A 493 -0.55 -37.56 7.46
C SER A 493 -1.37 -36.42 6.86
N THR A 494 -2.65 -36.67 6.60
CA THR A 494 -3.62 -35.67 6.12
C THR A 494 -4.53 -35.14 7.22
N GLU A 495 -4.31 -35.54 8.49
CA GLU A 495 -5.19 -35.26 9.63
C GLU A 495 -5.52 -33.77 9.81
N ILE A 496 -4.55 -32.86 9.56
CA ILE A 496 -4.76 -31.40 9.68
C ILE A 496 -5.70 -30.93 8.55
N LEU A 497 -5.43 -31.36 7.31
CA LEU A 497 -6.24 -30.94 6.16
C LEU A 497 -7.66 -31.50 6.26
N GLU A 498 -7.83 -32.74 6.72
CA GLU A 498 -9.13 -33.35 6.95
C GLU A 498 -9.91 -32.62 8.07
N ALA A 499 -9.24 -32.23 9.15
CA ALA A 499 -9.84 -31.43 10.22
C ALA A 499 -10.38 -30.09 9.67
N ILE A 500 -9.62 -29.39 8.85
CA ILE A 500 -10.05 -28.13 8.23
C ILE A 500 -11.24 -28.37 7.27
N ARG A 501 -11.17 -29.39 6.41
CA ARG A 501 -12.24 -29.74 5.45
C ARG A 501 -13.54 -30.18 6.13
N SER A 502 -13.47 -30.74 7.32
CA SER A 502 -14.65 -31.22 8.06
C SER A 502 -15.57 -30.12 8.59
N GLY A 503 -15.13 -28.83 8.56
CA GLY A 503 -15.96 -27.67 8.84
C GLY A 503 -16.16 -27.33 10.33
N TYR A 504 -15.53 -28.07 11.27
CA TYR A 504 -15.61 -27.73 12.71
C TYR A 504 -14.48 -26.80 13.21
N VAL A 505 -13.46 -26.58 12.36
CA VAL A 505 -12.37 -25.64 12.66
C VAL A 505 -12.85 -24.23 12.38
N SER A 506 -12.85 -23.38 13.40
CA SER A 506 -13.29 -21.99 13.29
C SER A 506 -12.14 -21.06 12.87
N TYR A 507 -10.94 -21.33 13.40
CA TYR A 507 -9.75 -20.53 13.14
C TYR A 507 -8.53 -21.41 12.89
N VAL A 508 -7.68 -20.95 11.97
CA VAL A 508 -6.35 -21.50 11.75
C VAL A 508 -5.32 -20.42 12.09
N ILE A 509 -4.41 -20.72 13.02
CA ILE A 509 -3.26 -19.88 13.33
C ILE A 509 -2.03 -20.61 12.79
N ASN A 510 -1.39 -20.04 11.77
CA ASN A 510 -0.24 -20.64 11.10
C ASN A 510 0.89 -19.63 10.98
N THR A 511 1.83 -19.64 11.91
CA THR A 511 3.04 -18.81 11.80
C THR A 511 4.13 -19.52 11.01
N ARG A 512 5.02 -18.75 10.43
CA ARG A 512 6.11 -19.25 9.59
C ARG A 512 7.44 -18.96 10.28
N ALA A 513 8.26 -19.98 10.44
CA ALA A 513 9.64 -19.80 10.85
C ALA A 513 10.40 -19.06 9.73
N ILE A 514 10.80 -17.84 10.01
CA ILE A 514 11.70 -17.08 9.11
C ILE A 514 13.03 -17.82 8.98
N LEU A 515 13.39 -18.61 10.01
CA LEU A 515 14.67 -19.27 10.17
C LEU A 515 14.79 -20.68 9.53
N SER A 516 13.67 -21.33 9.16
CA SER A 516 13.70 -22.71 8.66
C SER A 516 12.97 -22.85 7.34
N GLY A 517 13.71 -23.12 6.27
CA GLY A 517 13.16 -23.46 4.94
C GLY A 517 12.44 -24.83 4.86
N VAL A 518 12.50 -25.65 5.92
CA VAL A 518 12.19 -27.10 5.88
C VAL A 518 10.68 -27.42 5.88
N HIS A 519 9.78 -26.49 6.26
CA HIS A 519 8.33 -26.76 6.39
C HIS A 519 7.46 -25.79 5.59
N TYR A 520 8.00 -25.22 4.52
CA TYR A 520 7.25 -24.28 3.68
C TYR A 520 6.02 -24.93 3.03
N GLU A 521 6.17 -26.15 2.54
CA GLU A 521 5.12 -26.88 1.84
C GLU A 521 3.94 -27.27 2.76
N ASP A 522 4.22 -27.72 3.99
CA ASP A 522 3.18 -28.04 4.98
C ASP A 522 2.34 -26.80 5.32
N GLY A 523 3.00 -25.67 5.61
CA GLY A 523 2.34 -24.41 5.92
C GLY A 523 1.49 -23.91 4.75
N LEU A 524 2.01 -23.96 3.53
CA LEU A 524 1.30 -23.57 2.31
C LEU A 524 0.05 -24.42 2.11
N ALA A 525 0.14 -25.74 2.25
CA ALA A 525 -0.99 -26.67 2.10
C ALA A 525 -2.09 -26.40 3.16
N ILE A 526 -1.69 -26.12 4.41
CA ILE A 526 -2.64 -25.77 5.50
C ILE A 526 -3.36 -24.47 5.17
N ARG A 527 -2.63 -23.41 4.80
CA ARG A 527 -3.20 -22.10 4.47
C ARG A 527 -4.14 -22.20 3.26
N ARG A 528 -3.71 -22.90 2.23
CA ARG A 528 -4.54 -23.13 1.03
C ARG A 528 -5.83 -23.88 1.36
N THR A 529 -5.74 -24.96 2.15
CA THR A 529 -6.93 -25.73 2.57
C THR A 529 -7.88 -24.89 3.42
N ALA A 530 -7.37 -24.03 4.31
CA ALA A 530 -8.21 -23.13 5.09
C ALA A 530 -9.00 -22.17 4.19
N ILE A 531 -8.34 -21.54 3.20
CA ILE A 531 -8.99 -20.64 2.23
C ILE A 531 -10.04 -21.37 1.41
N GLU A 532 -9.70 -22.53 0.83
CA GLU A 532 -10.60 -23.31 -0.01
C GLU A 532 -11.87 -23.75 0.73
N ASN A 533 -11.77 -23.92 2.06
CA ASN A 533 -12.90 -24.29 2.92
C ASN A 533 -13.49 -23.10 3.69
N ASN A 534 -13.06 -21.86 3.34
CA ASN A 534 -13.59 -20.64 3.91
C ASN A 534 -13.47 -20.56 5.45
N VAL A 535 -12.34 -21.08 5.97
CA VAL A 535 -11.95 -21.02 7.39
C VAL A 535 -11.06 -19.79 7.60
N THR A 536 -11.39 -18.98 8.59
CA THR A 536 -10.62 -17.79 8.93
C THR A 536 -9.21 -18.18 9.40
N MET A 537 -8.20 -17.55 8.81
CA MET A 537 -6.81 -17.89 9.04
C MET A 537 -5.98 -16.65 9.37
N PHE A 538 -5.06 -16.80 10.30
CA PHE A 538 -4.11 -15.76 10.71
C PHE A 538 -2.67 -16.25 10.63
N THR A 539 -1.81 -15.41 10.08
CA THR A 539 -0.36 -15.67 9.99
C THR A 539 0.47 -14.72 10.86
N SER A 540 -0.18 -13.71 11.47
CA SER A 540 0.42 -12.76 12.41
C SER A 540 -0.21 -12.91 13.79
N LEU A 541 0.63 -12.96 14.83
CA LEU A 541 0.17 -13.00 16.24
C LEU A 541 -0.43 -11.64 16.66
N ASP A 542 -0.01 -10.55 16.04
CA ASP A 542 -0.57 -9.22 16.33
C ASP A 542 -2.04 -9.16 15.91
N THR A 543 -2.38 -9.70 14.73
CA THR A 543 -3.78 -9.82 14.28
C THR A 543 -4.59 -10.76 15.18
N VAL A 544 -3.99 -11.87 15.65
CA VAL A 544 -4.64 -12.79 16.60
C VAL A 544 -4.94 -12.09 17.92
N LYS A 545 -4.03 -11.27 18.44
CA LYS A 545 -4.24 -10.50 19.68
C LYS A 545 -5.46 -9.58 19.54
N VAL A 546 -5.53 -8.83 18.46
CA VAL A 546 -6.64 -7.90 18.22
C VAL A 546 -7.95 -8.65 18.01
N LEU A 547 -7.94 -9.81 17.33
CA LEU A 547 -9.12 -10.68 17.21
C LEU A 547 -9.64 -11.10 18.59
N LEU A 548 -8.75 -11.49 19.51
CA LEU A 548 -9.13 -11.90 20.86
C LEU A 548 -9.78 -10.74 21.63
N ASP A 549 -9.24 -9.54 21.53
CA ASP A 549 -9.83 -8.35 22.16
C ASP A 549 -11.26 -8.08 21.63
N VAL A 550 -11.47 -8.32 20.35
CA VAL A 550 -12.80 -8.24 19.72
C VAL A 550 -13.72 -9.34 20.24
N LEU A 551 -13.28 -10.60 20.25
CA LEU A 551 -14.09 -11.73 20.69
C LEU A 551 -14.52 -11.59 22.16
N GLU A 552 -13.66 -11.08 23.01
CA GLU A 552 -13.98 -10.80 24.43
C GLU A 552 -15.02 -9.69 24.58
N GLU A 553 -14.90 -8.59 23.81
CA GLU A 553 -15.88 -7.48 23.84
C GLU A 553 -17.28 -7.90 23.33
N ILE A 554 -17.36 -8.74 22.30
CA ILE A 554 -18.65 -9.17 21.73
C ILE A 554 -19.33 -10.30 22.53
N THR A 555 -18.58 -11.03 23.35
CA THR A 555 -19.10 -12.21 24.06
C THR A 555 -19.96 -11.83 25.27
N ILE A 556 -19.70 -10.70 25.95
CA ILE A 556 -20.49 -10.25 27.10
C ILE A 556 -20.58 -8.72 27.09
N GLY A 557 -21.70 -8.18 26.59
CA GLY A 557 -22.04 -6.77 26.70
C GLY A 557 -23.23 -6.59 27.63
N VAL A 558 -23.03 -6.19 28.86
CA VAL A 558 -24.11 -5.68 29.74
C VAL A 558 -24.07 -4.15 29.64
N SER A 559 -25.12 -3.55 29.10
CA SER A 559 -25.29 -2.09 29.11
C SER A 559 -26.33 -1.72 30.18
N PRO A 560 -26.13 -0.65 30.96
CA PRO A 560 -27.16 -0.13 31.84
C PRO A 560 -28.43 0.22 31.06
N LEU A 561 -29.58 -0.03 31.63
CA LEU A 561 -30.88 0.25 31.01
C LEU A 561 -31.09 1.75 30.74
N TYR A 562 -30.33 2.60 31.43
CA TYR A 562 -30.38 4.05 31.34
C TYR A 562 -28.94 4.58 31.14
N ALA A 563 -28.49 4.70 29.92
CA ALA A 563 -27.27 5.38 29.53
C ALA A 563 -27.59 6.44 28.47
#